data_f7bd072f24880631a5e0a63cbdcca5a5
#
_entry.id   f7bd072f24880631a5e0a63cbdcca5a5
#
_cell.length_a   1.000
_cell.length_b   1.000
_cell.length_c   1.000
_cell.angle_alpha   90.00
_cell.angle_beta   90.00
_cell.angle_gamma   90.00
#
_symmetry.space_group_name_H-M   'P 1'
#
loop_
_entity.id
_entity.type
_entity.pdbx_description
1 polymer ?
#
loop_
_entity_poly.entity_id
_entity_poly.type
_entity_poly.pdbx_seq_one_letter_code
_entity_poly.pdbx_strand_id
1 'polypeptide(L)'
;NFRGIRQPDIREEVKKAIYHHLKTEALGSIKRELSAMNKFSKYLDEKHSKISTCEEIDREIIEQFLINIKVESNGGNGIRDDLLKLRNVLETIGKIYDFPHLTKLFLKSDFPPERKAEFKSYSDSELKRLNAQIVKMEEQIARAMIIHQMLGTRISDTLTLRKDCLYKHDRQDMIIIYQPKTRRYEKP
;
A
#
# COMPACT_ATOMS: atom_id res chain seq x y z
N ASN A 1 10.14 -4.38 9.52
CA ASN A 1 11.43 -4.57 10.18
C ASN A 1 12.18 -3.25 10.27
N PHE A 2 12.41 -2.73 11.46
CA PHE A 2 13.11 -1.46 11.72
C PHE A 2 14.64 -1.56 11.53
N ARG A 3 15.19 -2.75 11.34
CA ARG A 3 16.65 -2.94 11.13
C ARG A 3 17.18 -2.29 9.86
N GLY A 4 16.30 -1.98 8.89
CA GLY A 4 16.69 -1.27 7.68
C GLY A 4 16.93 0.24 7.88
N ILE A 5 16.48 0.81 9.00
CA ILE A 5 16.76 2.20 9.36
C ILE A 5 18.11 2.23 10.07
N ARG A 6 19.10 2.86 9.44
CA ARG A 6 20.51 2.76 9.83
C ARG A 6 20.85 3.65 11.02
N GLN A 7 20.28 4.88 11.06
CA GLN A 7 20.49 5.84 12.14
C GLN A 7 19.67 5.42 13.37
N PRO A 8 20.32 5.24 14.55
CA PRO A 8 19.64 4.76 15.76
C PRO A 8 18.52 5.69 16.24
N ASP A 9 18.75 7.01 16.26
CA ASP A 9 17.79 7.98 16.76
C ASP A 9 16.58 8.10 15.82
N ILE A 10 16.81 8.22 14.51
CA ILE A 10 15.73 8.16 13.50
C ILE A 10 14.92 6.88 13.64
N ARG A 11 15.57 5.75 13.95
CA ARG A 11 14.87 4.47 14.16
C ARG A 11 13.90 4.53 15.33
N GLU A 12 14.28 5.15 16.44
CA GLU A 12 13.41 5.32 17.62
C GLU A 12 12.26 6.30 17.33
N GLU A 13 12.54 7.40 16.63
CA GLU A 13 11.52 8.36 16.20
C GLU A 13 10.48 7.71 15.28
N VAL A 14 10.94 6.94 14.29
CA VAL A 14 10.07 6.18 13.39
C VAL A 14 9.26 5.13 14.14
N LYS A 15 9.83 4.43 15.11
CA LYS A 15 9.07 3.48 15.93
C LYS A 15 7.87 4.14 16.62
N LYS A 16 8.04 5.33 17.18
CA LYS A 16 6.94 6.06 17.83
C LYS A 16 5.88 6.50 16.83
N ALA A 17 6.27 7.01 15.66
CA ALA A 17 5.33 7.36 14.60
C ALA A 17 4.54 6.14 14.09
N ILE A 18 5.22 5.05 13.84
CA ILE A 18 4.59 3.79 13.42
C ILE A 18 3.65 3.24 14.50
N TYR A 19 4.04 3.31 15.78
CA TYR A 19 3.15 2.91 16.88
C TYR A 19 1.88 3.77 16.91
N HIS A 20 2.00 5.08 16.61
CA HIS A 20 0.84 5.95 16.48
C HIS A 20 -0.08 5.52 15.33
N HIS A 21 0.50 5.24 14.15
CA HIS A 21 -0.26 4.81 12.97
C HIS A 21 -0.92 3.43 13.14
N LEU A 22 -0.31 2.51 13.89
CA LEU A 22 -0.89 1.18 14.17
C LEU A 22 -2.26 1.23 14.85
N LYS A 23 -2.62 2.35 15.50
CA LYS A 23 -3.93 2.53 16.12
C LYS A 23 -5.07 2.69 15.10
N THR A 24 -4.77 3.17 13.90
CA THR A 24 -5.77 3.57 12.91
C THR A 24 -5.54 2.96 11.53
N GLU A 25 -4.31 2.62 11.17
CA GLU A 25 -3.97 2.15 9.84
C GLU A 25 -3.86 0.62 9.73
N ALA A 26 -4.10 0.11 8.51
CA ALA A 26 -3.93 -1.30 8.21
C ALA A 26 -2.44 -1.69 8.15
N LEU A 27 -2.09 -2.92 8.58
CA LEU A 27 -0.72 -3.43 8.57
C LEU A 27 -0.03 -3.32 7.19
N GLY A 28 -0.81 -3.42 6.09
CA GLY A 28 -0.29 -3.22 4.74
C GLY A 28 0.23 -1.81 4.49
N SER A 29 -0.46 -0.78 5.01
CA SER A 29 0.00 0.63 4.96
C SER A 29 1.27 0.82 5.77
N ILE A 30 1.31 0.28 6.98
CA ILE A 30 2.49 0.35 7.87
C ILE A 30 3.73 -0.30 7.23
N LYS A 31 3.56 -1.45 6.56
CA LYS A 31 4.68 -2.08 5.84
C LYS A 31 5.23 -1.18 4.74
N ARG A 32 4.38 -0.44 4.02
CA ARG A 32 4.82 0.52 2.99
C ARG A 32 5.53 1.73 3.59
N GLU A 33 5.05 2.26 4.70
CA GLU A 33 5.72 3.34 5.44
C GLU A 33 7.13 2.95 5.87
N LEU A 34 7.27 1.76 6.48
CA LEU A 34 8.59 1.23 6.84
C LEU A 34 9.48 1.02 5.62
N SER A 35 8.94 0.58 4.48
CA SER A 35 9.70 0.45 3.24
C SER A 35 10.21 1.80 2.74
N ALA A 36 9.35 2.82 2.75
CA ALA A 36 9.73 4.17 2.36
C ALA A 36 10.82 4.76 3.28
N MET A 37 10.65 4.62 4.60
CA MET A 37 11.65 5.05 5.57
C MET A 37 12.98 4.31 5.45
N ASN A 38 12.97 3.01 5.17
CA ASN A 38 14.20 2.24 4.94
C ASN A 38 14.97 2.76 3.71
N LYS A 39 14.26 3.08 2.61
CA LYS A 39 14.88 3.67 1.41
C LYS A 39 15.49 5.05 1.72
N PHE A 40 14.75 5.87 2.43
CA PHE A 40 15.22 7.20 2.81
C PHE A 40 16.42 7.15 3.77
N SER A 41 16.35 6.30 4.80
CA SER A 41 17.46 6.08 5.74
C SER A 41 18.73 5.57 5.04
N LYS A 42 18.59 4.69 4.05
CA LYS A 42 19.72 4.23 3.22
C LYS A 42 20.34 5.42 2.48
N TYR A 43 19.52 6.25 1.86
CA TYR A 43 19.99 7.47 1.17
C TYR A 43 20.73 8.43 2.12
N LEU A 44 20.18 8.69 3.32
CA LEU A 44 20.82 9.53 4.32
C LEU A 44 22.19 8.97 4.73
N ASP A 45 22.29 7.66 4.94
CA ASP A 45 23.56 7.02 5.31
C ASP A 45 24.63 7.16 4.20
N GLU A 46 24.23 7.10 2.93
CA GLU A 46 25.13 7.16 1.78
C GLU A 46 25.54 8.60 1.40
N LYS A 47 24.64 9.58 1.56
CA LYS A 47 24.84 10.95 1.09
C LYS A 47 24.95 12.00 2.21
N HIS A 48 24.36 11.73 3.35
CA HIS A 48 24.23 12.65 4.49
C HIS A 48 24.53 11.94 5.81
N SER A 49 25.65 11.22 5.89
CA SER A 49 26.03 10.37 7.04
C SER A 49 26.14 11.09 8.39
N LYS A 50 26.17 12.44 8.38
CA LYS A 50 26.18 13.25 9.61
C LYS A 50 24.80 13.39 10.25
N ILE A 51 23.72 13.15 9.50
CA ILE A 51 22.36 13.27 10.00
C ILE A 51 22.06 12.08 10.91
N SER A 52 21.71 12.39 12.15
CA SER A 52 21.41 11.39 13.18
C SER A 52 19.94 11.38 13.60
N THR A 53 19.24 12.52 13.52
CA THR A 53 17.86 12.72 13.95
C THR A 53 16.98 13.26 12.83
N CYS A 54 15.66 13.10 12.91
CA CYS A 54 14.74 13.69 11.94
C CYS A 54 14.68 15.21 12.03
N GLU A 55 15.03 15.81 13.16
CA GLU A 55 15.10 17.27 13.34
C GLU A 55 16.06 17.93 12.33
N GLU A 56 17.13 17.23 11.97
CA GLU A 56 18.17 17.73 11.06
C GLU A 56 17.78 17.66 9.57
N ILE A 57 16.62 17.04 9.27
CA ILE A 57 16.14 16.88 7.89
C ILE A 57 15.48 18.18 7.44
N ASP A 58 16.08 18.82 6.47
CA ASP A 58 15.57 20.04 5.86
C ASP A 58 14.99 19.80 4.44
N ARG A 59 14.52 20.88 3.82
CA ARG A 59 13.95 20.85 2.48
C ARG A 59 15.01 20.48 1.43
N GLU A 60 16.25 20.91 1.58
CA GLU A 60 17.32 20.64 0.62
C GLU A 60 17.60 19.15 0.53
N ILE A 61 17.66 18.46 1.67
CA ILE A 61 17.84 17.00 1.72
C ILE A 61 16.71 16.28 1.00
N ILE A 62 15.45 16.73 1.18
CA ILE A 62 14.31 16.14 0.46
C ILE A 62 14.43 16.37 -1.04
N GLU A 63 14.82 17.56 -1.50
CA GLU A 63 15.01 17.83 -2.93
C GLU A 63 16.09 16.94 -3.56
N GLN A 64 17.21 16.79 -2.88
CA GLN A 64 18.28 15.89 -3.32
C GLN A 64 17.82 14.42 -3.35
N PHE A 65 17.05 14.00 -2.35
CA PHE A 65 16.45 12.66 -2.34
C PHE A 65 15.48 12.44 -3.50
N LEU A 66 14.64 13.44 -3.83
CA LEU A 66 13.74 13.39 -4.97
C LEU A 66 14.48 13.23 -6.30
N ILE A 67 15.60 13.91 -6.46
CA ILE A 67 16.48 13.76 -7.64
C ILE A 67 17.05 12.34 -7.69
N ASN A 68 17.59 11.85 -6.57
CA ASN A 68 18.17 10.52 -6.47
C ASN A 68 17.17 9.41 -6.83
N ILE A 69 15.95 9.46 -6.27
CA ILE A 69 14.90 8.49 -6.59
C ILE A 69 14.54 8.51 -8.08
N LYS A 70 14.45 9.68 -8.71
CA LYS A 70 14.15 9.79 -10.14
C LYS A 70 15.22 9.14 -11.01
N VAL A 71 16.47 9.28 -10.63
CA VAL A 71 17.61 8.67 -11.34
C VAL A 71 17.62 7.15 -11.17
N GLU A 72 17.44 6.65 -9.95
CA GLU A 72 17.53 5.21 -9.66
C GLU A 72 16.33 4.41 -10.19
N SER A 73 15.14 5.02 -10.25
CA SER A 73 13.90 4.27 -10.47
C SER A 73 13.46 4.13 -11.93
N ASN A 74 14.15 4.74 -12.89
CA ASN A 74 13.75 4.77 -14.32
C ASN A 74 12.23 5.03 -14.52
N GLY A 75 11.61 5.84 -13.66
CA GLY A 75 10.19 6.19 -13.76
C GLY A 75 9.22 5.12 -13.25
N GLY A 76 9.65 4.21 -12.38
CA GLY A 76 8.84 3.13 -11.82
C GLY A 76 7.57 3.58 -11.07
N ASN A 77 6.55 2.71 -11.12
CA ASN A 77 5.17 3.00 -10.65
C ASN A 77 4.98 3.22 -9.14
N GLY A 78 6.01 3.08 -8.33
CA GLY A 78 5.91 3.13 -6.85
C GLY A 78 6.35 4.44 -6.20
N ILE A 79 7.01 5.35 -6.96
CA ILE A 79 7.64 6.54 -6.39
C ILE A 79 6.63 7.43 -5.65
N ARG A 80 5.48 7.69 -6.27
CA ARG A 80 4.45 8.54 -5.67
C ARG A 80 3.97 7.98 -4.32
N ASP A 81 3.71 6.67 -4.26
CA ASP A 81 3.25 6.01 -3.02
C ASP A 81 4.35 6.04 -1.94
N ASP A 82 5.59 5.76 -2.30
CA ASP A 82 6.74 5.84 -1.40
C ASP A 82 6.90 7.26 -0.81
N LEU A 83 6.81 8.30 -1.64
CA LEU A 83 6.90 9.68 -1.19
C LEU A 83 5.74 10.10 -0.28
N LEU A 84 4.51 9.66 -0.60
CA LEU A 84 3.35 9.91 0.25
C LEU A 84 3.51 9.23 1.61
N LYS A 85 4.04 8.01 1.63
CA LYS A 85 4.28 7.26 2.87
C LYS A 85 5.42 7.86 3.69
N LEU A 86 6.51 8.28 3.03
CA LEU A 86 7.61 8.99 3.70
C LEU A 86 7.11 10.29 4.35
N ARG A 87 6.36 11.11 3.58
CA ARG A 87 5.78 12.35 4.09
C ARG A 87 4.92 12.09 5.34
N ASN A 88 4.02 11.10 5.28
CA ASN A 88 3.12 10.78 6.39
C ASN A 88 3.89 10.46 7.68
N VAL A 89 4.97 9.69 7.58
CA VAL A 89 5.81 9.34 8.74
C VAL A 89 6.54 10.58 9.27
N LEU A 90 7.18 11.38 8.41
CA LEU A 90 7.92 12.58 8.84
C LEU A 90 6.99 13.65 9.44
N GLU A 91 5.81 13.87 8.86
CA GLU A 91 4.81 14.79 9.44
C GLU A 91 4.34 14.29 10.83
N THR A 92 4.22 12.99 11.02
CA THR A 92 3.83 12.42 12.31
C THR A 92 4.96 12.55 13.34
N ILE A 93 6.21 12.34 12.94
CA ILE A 93 7.38 12.61 13.79
C ILE A 93 7.40 14.09 14.19
N GLY A 94 7.18 15.00 13.22
CA GLY A 94 7.12 16.43 13.47
C GLY A 94 6.08 16.82 14.52
N LYS A 95 4.92 16.14 14.53
CA LYS A 95 3.88 16.37 15.54
C LYS A 95 4.21 15.76 16.90
N ILE A 96 4.88 14.60 16.93
CA ILE A 96 5.20 13.90 18.20
C ILE A 96 6.34 14.60 18.94
N TYR A 97 7.34 15.12 18.21
CA TYR A 97 8.55 15.69 18.78
C TYR A 97 8.62 17.22 18.70
N ASP A 98 7.55 17.86 18.24
CA ASP A 98 7.47 19.31 18.04
C ASP A 98 8.54 19.86 17.07
N PHE A 99 8.69 19.17 15.93
CA PHE A 99 9.53 19.60 14.81
C PHE A 99 8.66 20.18 13.68
N PRO A 100 8.20 21.44 13.76
CA PRO A 100 7.16 21.97 12.86
C PRO A 100 7.60 22.05 11.39
N HIS A 101 8.90 22.13 11.10
CA HIS A 101 9.43 22.17 9.75
C HIS A 101 9.17 20.86 8.99
N LEU A 102 9.14 19.69 9.68
CA LEU A 102 8.88 18.40 9.05
C LEU A 102 7.49 18.32 8.39
N THR A 103 6.54 19.14 8.83
CA THR A 103 5.19 19.18 8.24
C THR A 103 5.15 19.96 6.92
N LYS A 104 6.21 20.67 6.57
CA LYS A 104 6.31 21.53 5.38
C LYS A 104 7.39 21.10 4.39
N LEU A 105 8.02 19.94 4.62
CA LEU A 105 9.12 19.44 3.78
C LEU A 105 8.71 19.12 2.34
N PHE A 106 7.48 18.64 2.16
CA PHE A 106 6.98 18.20 0.85
C PHE A 106 6.02 19.21 0.24
N LEU A 107 6.28 19.60 -1.00
CA LEU A 107 5.41 20.43 -1.81
C LEU A 107 4.51 19.54 -2.69
N LYS A 108 3.37 20.06 -3.13
CA LYS A 108 2.47 19.35 -4.04
C LYS A 108 3.14 18.96 -5.37
N SER A 109 4.08 19.78 -5.84
CA SER A 109 4.86 19.56 -7.06
C SER A 109 5.86 18.41 -6.97
N ASP A 110 6.22 17.96 -5.76
CA ASP A 110 7.18 16.86 -5.57
C ASP A 110 6.59 15.51 -5.96
N PHE A 111 5.28 15.42 -5.94
CA PHE A 111 4.60 14.16 -6.22
C PHE A 111 4.34 14.02 -7.72
N PRO A 112 4.80 12.91 -8.34
CA PRO A 112 4.41 12.60 -9.71
C PRO A 112 2.88 12.61 -9.86
N PRO A 113 2.35 12.96 -11.04
CA PRO A 113 0.91 12.95 -11.27
C PRO A 113 0.33 11.55 -11.02
N GLU A 114 -0.89 11.52 -10.52
CA GLU A 114 -1.61 10.26 -10.35
C GLU A 114 -1.93 9.68 -11.72
N ARG A 115 -1.49 8.44 -11.96
CA ARG A 115 -1.83 7.74 -13.20
C ARG A 115 -3.30 7.35 -13.16
N LYS A 116 -4.03 7.73 -14.18
CA LYS A 116 -5.40 7.22 -14.36
C LYS A 116 -5.32 5.71 -14.56
N ALA A 117 -6.09 4.99 -13.76
CA ALA A 117 -6.23 3.55 -13.96
C ALA A 117 -6.89 3.30 -15.31
N GLU A 118 -6.19 2.62 -16.22
CA GLU A 118 -6.80 2.10 -17.43
C GLU A 118 -7.62 0.85 -17.05
N PHE A 119 -8.91 0.91 -17.33
CA PHE A 119 -9.75 -0.27 -17.16
C PHE A 119 -9.45 -1.25 -18.30
N LYS A 120 -8.86 -2.39 -17.94
CA LYS A 120 -8.59 -3.48 -18.88
C LYS A 120 -9.65 -4.56 -18.68
N SER A 121 -10.52 -4.74 -19.66
CA SER A 121 -11.45 -5.85 -19.73
C SER A 121 -10.89 -6.94 -20.66
N TYR A 122 -11.22 -8.17 -20.35
CA TYR A 122 -10.98 -9.28 -21.28
C TYR A 122 -11.93 -9.20 -22.46
N SER A 123 -11.45 -9.48 -23.65
CA SER A 123 -12.30 -9.71 -24.82
C SER A 123 -13.06 -11.03 -24.70
N ASP A 124 -14.14 -11.16 -25.45
CA ASP A 124 -14.94 -12.40 -25.45
C ASP A 124 -14.11 -13.64 -25.84
N SER A 125 -13.15 -13.46 -26.74
CA SER A 125 -12.25 -14.54 -27.16
C SER A 125 -11.30 -14.95 -26.04
N GLU A 126 -10.78 -14.00 -25.25
CA GLU A 126 -9.94 -14.28 -24.09
C GLU A 126 -10.74 -14.96 -22.97
N LEU A 127 -11.96 -14.51 -22.70
CA LEU A 127 -12.87 -15.14 -21.75
C LEU A 127 -13.22 -16.58 -22.14
N LYS A 128 -13.50 -16.85 -23.43
CA LYS A 128 -13.72 -18.20 -23.90
C LYS A 128 -12.50 -19.12 -23.69
N ARG A 129 -11.29 -18.62 -24.00
CA ARG A 129 -10.05 -19.37 -23.74
C ARG A 129 -9.82 -19.63 -22.26
N LEU A 130 -10.04 -18.60 -21.42
CA LEU A 130 -9.92 -18.71 -19.97
C LEU A 130 -10.88 -19.78 -19.43
N ASN A 131 -12.16 -19.72 -19.79
CA ASN A 131 -13.18 -20.68 -19.35
C ASN A 131 -12.85 -22.11 -19.78
N ALA A 132 -12.32 -22.31 -20.99
CA ALA A 132 -11.88 -23.61 -21.46
C ALA A 132 -10.68 -24.19 -20.67
N GLN A 133 -9.90 -23.35 -20.00
CA GLN A 133 -8.84 -23.81 -19.11
C GLN A 133 -9.29 -24.02 -17.68
N ILE A 134 -10.21 -23.19 -17.18
CA ILE A 134 -10.75 -23.31 -15.81
C ILE A 134 -11.34 -24.69 -15.58
N VAL A 135 -12.10 -25.23 -16.53
CA VAL A 135 -12.74 -26.58 -16.39
C VAL A 135 -11.74 -27.74 -16.35
N LYS A 136 -10.47 -27.50 -16.72
CA LYS A 136 -9.39 -28.48 -16.66
C LYS A 136 -8.59 -28.44 -15.37
N MET A 137 -8.82 -27.42 -14.53
CA MET A 137 -8.13 -27.25 -13.25
C MET A 137 -8.66 -28.25 -12.22
N GLU A 138 -7.90 -28.37 -11.12
CA GLU A 138 -8.40 -29.09 -9.94
C GLU A 138 -9.73 -28.48 -9.49
N GLU A 139 -10.68 -29.35 -9.11
CA GLU A 139 -12.09 -29.00 -8.93
C GLU A 139 -12.34 -27.83 -7.98
N GLN A 140 -11.62 -27.76 -6.86
CA GLN A 140 -11.79 -26.66 -5.90
C GLN A 140 -11.29 -25.31 -6.46
N ILE A 141 -10.20 -25.34 -7.22
CA ILE A 141 -9.65 -24.15 -7.89
C ILE A 141 -10.61 -23.70 -8.99
N ALA A 142 -11.12 -24.63 -9.80
CA ALA A 142 -12.10 -24.32 -10.85
C ALA A 142 -13.35 -23.66 -10.28
N ARG A 143 -13.90 -24.21 -9.19
CA ARG A 143 -15.06 -23.63 -8.49
C ARG A 143 -14.77 -22.22 -7.97
N ALA A 144 -13.64 -22.02 -7.32
CA ALA A 144 -13.24 -20.69 -6.83
C ALA A 144 -13.10 -19.68 -7.97
N MET A 145 -12.50 -20.07 -9.10
CA MET A 145 -12.36 -19.21 -10.29
C MET A 145 -13.70 -18.86 -10.92
N ILE A 146 -14.64 -19.81 -11.01
CA ILE A 146 -15.98 -19.57 -11.52
C ILE A 146 -16.75 -18.60 -10.62
N ILE A 147 -16.72 -18.83 -9.31
CA ILE A 147 -17.35 -17.92 -8.34
C ILE A 147 -16.76 -16.53 -8.43
N HIS A 148 -15.43 -16.42 -8.49
CA HIS A 148 -14.72 -15.15 -8.63
C HIS A 148 -15.15 -14.39 -9.90
N GLN A 149 -15.26 -15.10 -11.03
CA GLN A 149 -15.66 -14.53 -12.31
C GLN A 149 -17.14 -14.08 -12.29
N MET A 150 -18.03 -14.88 -11.70
CA MET A 150 -19.46 -14.55 -11.64
C MET A 150 -19.76 -13.38 -10.72
N LEU A 151 -19.07 -13.28 -9.59
CA LEU A 151 -19.32 -12.25 -8.58
C LEU A 151 -18.53 -10.96 -8.86
N GLY A 152 -17.49 -10.99 -9.70
CA GLY A 152 -16.61 -9.83 -9.93
C GLY A 152 -15.90 -9.31 -8.67
N THR A 153 -15.78 -10.16 -7.65
CA THR A 153 -15.18 -9.82 -6.35
C THR A 153 -13.65 -9.74 -6.43
N ARG A 154 -12.99 -9.24 -5.39
CA ARG A 154 -11.53 -9.40 -5.28
C ARG A 154 -11.19 -10.84 -4.94
N ILE A 155 -10.03 -11.32 -5.36
CA ILE A 155 -9.58 -12.69 -5.04
C ILE A 155 -9.60 -12.98 -3.52
N SER A 156 -9.24 -12.00 -2.70
CA SER A 156 -9.33 -12.11 -1.23
C SER A 156 -10.75 -12.39 -0.76
N ASP A 157 -11.73 -11.72 -1.37
CA ASP A 157 -13.14 -11.81 -0.97
C ASP A 157 -13.70 -13.18 -1.35
N THR A 158 -13.32 -13.70 -2.54
CA THR A 158 -13.69 -15.07 -2.98
C THR A 158 -13.08 -16.15 -2.08
N LEU A 159 -11.77 -16.02 -1.76
CA LEU A 159 -11.06 -17.02 -0.96
C LEU A 159 -11.46 -17.02 0.53
N THR A 160 -12.12 -15.96 1.00
CA THR A 160 -12.62 -15.85 2.37
C THR A 160 -14.13 -16.08 2.48
N LEU A 161 -14.78 -16.58 1.43
CA LEU A 161 -16.18 -16.97 1.48
C LEU A 161 -16.41 -18.02 2.58
N ARG A 162 -17.40 -17.79 3.40
CA ARG A 162 -17.80 -18.71 4.47
C ARG A 162 -18.65 -19.83 3.91
N LYS A 163 -18.67 -20.97 4.60
CA LYS A 163 -19.53 -22.11 4.22
C LYS A 163 -21.02 -21.77 4.29
N ASP A 164 -21.39 -20.84 5.15
CA ASP A 164 -22.75 -20.35 5.40
C ASP A 164 -23.06 -19.04 4.67
N CYS A 165 -22.33 -18.73 3.58
CA CYS A 165 -22.51 -17.49 2.83
C CYS A 165 -23.79 -17.44 1.99
N LEU A 166 -24.42 -18.59 1.70
CA LEU A 166 -25.66 -18.66 0.93
C LEU A 166 -26.88 -18.56 1.84
N TYR A 167 -27.84 -17.72 1.46
CA TYR A 167 -29.11 -17.58 2.16
C TYR A 167 -30.24 -17.25 1.18
N LYS A 168 -31.50 -17.48 1.61
CA LYS A 168 -32.66 -17.09 0.82
C LYS A 168 -33.26 -15.80 1.34
N HIS A 169 -33.56 -14.88 0.43
CA HIS A 169 -34.34 -13.68 0.70
C HIS A 169 -35.37 -13.50 -0.42
N ASP A 170 -36.63 -13.35 -0.08
CA ASP A 170 -37.77 -13.20 -1.04
C ASP A 170 -37.77 -14.23 -2.18
N ARG A 171 -37.50 -15.50 -1.84
CA ARG A 171 -37.38 -16.64 -2.77
C ARG A 171 -36.19 -16.57 -3.73
N GLN A 172 -35.27 -15.65 -3.54
CA GLN A 172 -34.02 -15.54 -4.32
C GLN A 172 -32.85 -16.09 -3.50
N ASP A 173 -31.96 -16.81 -4.18
CA ASP A 173 -30.70 -17.24 -3.57
C ASP A 173 -29.72 -16.08 -3.55
N MET A 174 -29.29 -15.70 -2.36
CA MET A 174 -28.41 -14.57 -2.09
C MET A 174 -27.10 -15.05 -1.49
N ILE A 175 -26.05 -14.26 -1.65
CA ILE A 175 -24.74 -14.55 -1.08
C ILE A 175 -24.27 -13.40 -0.19
N ILE A 176 -23.72 -13.73 0.98
CA ILE A 176 -23.07 -12.75 1.87
C ILE A 176 -21.56 -12.80 1.61
N ILE A 177 -20.98 -11.66 1.25
CA ILE A 177 -19.55 -11.52 0.97
C ILE A 177 -18.92 -10.65 2.05
N TYR A 178 -17.92 -11.20 2.74
CA TYR A 178 -17.09 -10.40 3.63
C TYR A 178 -15.94 -9.79 2.83
N GLN A 179 -15.77 -8.47 2.91
CA GLN A 179 -14.68 -7.75 2.28
C GLN A 179 -13.56 -7.46 3.29
N PRO A 180 -12.46 -8.23 3.33
CA PRO A 180 -11.38 -8.04 4.30
C PRO A 180 -10.73 -6.65 4.23
N LYS A 181 -10.67 -6.05 3.04
CA LYS A 181 -10.06 -4.73 2.83
C LYS A 181 -10.85 -3.60 3.50
N THR A 182 -12.17 -3.67 3.46
CA THR A 182 -13.08 -2.65 4.03
C THR A 182 -13.64 -3.05 5.38
N ARG A 183 -13.43 -4.32 5.78
CA ARG A 183 -13.98 -4.95 6.99
C ARG A 183 -15.51 -4.87 7.05
N ARG A 184 -16.17 -5.00 5.91
CA ARG A 184 -17.63 -4.91 5.77
C ARG A 184 -18.19 -6.19 5.16
N TYR A 185 -19.45 -6.47 5.51
CA TYR A 185 -20.25 -7.48 4.83
C TYR A 185 -21.06 -6.77 3.73
N GLU A 186 -21.02 -7.31 2.53
CA GLU A 186 -21.91 -6.92 1.44
C GLU A 186 -22.95 -8.00 1.23
N LYS A 187 -24.19 -7.56 1.02
CA LYS A 187 -25.35 -8.37 0.66
C LYS A 187 -25.84 -7.81 -0.68
N PRO A 188 -25.29 -8.29 -1.81
CA PRO A 188 -25.74 -7.85 -3.12
C PRO A 188 -27.16 -8.30 -3.40
#